data_b5d3b3584ec3c4261d1207249a6e152e
#
_entry.id   b5d3b3584ec3c4261d1207249a6e152e
#
_cell.length_a   1.000
_cell.length_b   1.000
_cell.length_c   1.000
_cell.angle_alpha   90.00
_cell.angle_beta   90.00
_cell.angle_gamma   90.00
#
_symmetry.space_group_name_H-M   'P 1'
#
loop_
_entity.id
_entity.type
_entity.pdbx_description
1 polymer ?
#
loop_
_entity_poly.entity_id
_entity_poly.type
_entity_poly.pdbx_seq_one_letter_code
_entity_poly.pdbx_strand_id
1 'polypeptide(L)'
;QLGNRVRADVFIHQKNPKYSIGLDYSEVRFRSELGDLGAWVISGEGETWMVCVHGHRSNRRESLRFSPLFESMGLNQMLIKYRNDVDSPVDRGGYHMFGLTEWRDLEAAVAYVINQGAKNIFILGHSMGGSIALQFILKSNLRSHVNGIVLESPALDLNGIITAKAKALPFPITTLLPPIKKMVSKLVNLNWSELDYISKASEIETPILLIHSTKDQTVPVAQSDQFANIIPHLYEYLRLEGAPH
;
A
#
# COMPACT_ATOMS: atom_id res chain seq x y z
N GLN A 1 -9.78 37.74 0.90
CA GLN A 1 -10.92 37.08 1.57
C GLN A 1 -10.40 36.28 2.76
N LEU A 2 -10.51 36.84 3.95
CA LEU A 2 -10.24 36.17 5.22
C LEU A 2 -11.42 35.22 5.49
N GLY A 3 -11.16 33.88 5.51
CA GLY A 3 -12.19 32.90 5.91
C GLY A 3 -12.17 31.57 5.17
N ASN A 4 -11.36 31.37 4.13
CA ASN A 4 -11.25 30.06 3.51
C ASN A 4 -10.37 29.13 4.37
N ARG A 5 -10.94 27.99 4.81
CA ARG A 5 -10.17 26.94 5.46
C ARG A 5 -9.18 26.38 4.45
N VAL A 6 -7.91 26.68 4.60
CA VAL A 6 -6.83 26.05 3.83
C VAL A 6 -6.49 24.71 4.49
N ARG A 7 -6.64 23.62 3.78
CA ARG A 7 -6.17 22.32 4.24
C ARG A 7 -4.68 22.24 3.86
N ALA A 8 -3.79 22.20 4.87
CA ALA A 8 -2.38 21.96 4.61
C ALA A 8 -2.21 20.57 4.00
N ASP A 9 -1.54 20.50 2.85
CA ASP A 9 -1.14 19.23 2.26
C ASP A 9 0.10 18.75 3.02
N VAL A 10 -0.04 17.62 3.71
CA VAL A 10 1.03 17.03 4.53
C VAL A 10 2.06 16.24 3.72
N PHE A 11 1.85 16.10 2.40
CA PHE A 11 2.79 15.37 1.55
C PHE A 11 4.01 16.22 1.22
N ILE A 12 5.19 15.60 1.25
CA ILE A 12 6.46 16.20 0.83
C ILE A 12 6.35 16.67 -0.62
N HIS A 13 5.71 15.86 -1.47
CA HIS A 13 5.48 16.15 -2.89
C HIS A 13 4.03 16.56 -3.12
N GLN A 14 3.82 17.84 -3.47
CA GLN A 14 2.47 18.41 -3.61
C GLN A 14 1.92 18.39 -5.04
N LYS A 15 2.77 18.08 -6.03
CA LYS A 15 2.43 18.12 -7.47
C LYS A 15 2.75 16.79 -8.16
N ASN A 16 2.60 16.75 -9.47
CA ASN A 16 2.96 15.62 -10.30
C ASN A 16 4.49 15.39 -10.37
N PRO A 17 4.97 14.27 -10.92
CA PRO A 17 6.40 13.94 -10.97
C PRO A 17 7.27 15.05 -11.55
N LYS A 18 6.86 15.67 -12.66
CA LYS A 18 7.63 16.73 -13.32
C LYS A 18 7.90 17.92 -12.42
N TYR A 19 6.87 18.40 -11.70
CA TYR A 19 6.99 19.59 -10.86
C TYR A 19 7.53 19.29 -9.45
N SER A 20 7.41 18.05 -8.98
CA SER A 20 7.87 17.67 -7.64
C SER A 20 9.32 17.22 -7.61
N ILE A 21 9.75 16.45 -8.60
CA ILE A 21 11.06 15.77 -8.64
C ILE A 21 11.77 15.87 -10.00
N GLY A 22 11.24 16.63 -10.96
CA GLY A 22 11.87 16.87 -12.25
C GLY A 22 11.74 15.74 -13.27
N LEU A 23 11.07 14.63 -12.95
CA LEU A 23 10.95 13.47 -13.82
C LEU A 23 9.77 13.62 -14.80
N ASP A 24 10.01 13.31 -16.06
CA ASP A 24 8.95 13.23 -17.06
C ASP A 24 8.07 12.00 -16.80
N TYR A 25 6.79 12.12 -17.11
CA TYR A 25 5.82 11.07 -16.86
C TYR A 25 4.67 11.11 -17.87
N SER A 26 3.97 10.01 -18.00
CA SER A 26 2.69 9.91 -18.70
C SER A 26 1.56 9.66 -17.70
N GLU A 27 0.43 10.36 -17.88
CA GLU A 27 -0.83 10.01 -17.21
C GLU A 27 -1.49 8.90 -18.02
N VAL A 28 -1.67 7.73 -17.42
CA VAL A 28 -2.30 6.59 -18.10
C VAL A 28 -3.58 6.17 -17.39
N ARG A 29 -4.44 5.47 -18.12
CA ARG A 29 -5.62 4.79 -17.57
C ARG A 29 -5.50 3.29 -17.80
N PHE A 30 -5.90 2.52 -16.81
CA PHE A 30 -5.98 1.06 -16.90
C PHE A 30 -7.33 0.57 -16.38
N ARG A 31 -7.84 -0.49 -16.99
CA ARG A 31 -9.18 -1.00 -16.69
C ARG A 31 -9.15 -1.91 -15.48
N SER A 32 -9.90 -1.57 -14.43
CA SER A 32 -10.22 -2.41 -13.29
C SER A 32 -11.69 -2.87 -13.36
N GLU A 33 -12.12 -3.74 -12.45
CA GLU A 33 -13.48 -4.28 -12.41
C GLU A 33 -14.57 -3.20 -12.21
N LEU A 34 -14.25 -2.13 -11.47
CA LEU A 34 -15.19 -1.04 -11.18
C LEU A 34 -15.16 0.09 -12.21
N GLY A 35 -14.15 0.14 -13.07
CA GLY A 35 -13.97 1.21 -14.04
C GLY A 35 -12.52 1.52 -14.30
N ASP A 36 -12.26 2.64 -14.98
CA ASP A 36 -10.90 3.05 -15.31
C ASP A 36 -10.24 3.74 -14.12
N LEU A 37 -9.02 3.31 -13.81
CA LEU A 37 -8.15 3.88 -12.80
C LEU A 37 -7.02 4.66 -13.45
N GLY A 38 -6.56 5.71 -12.78
CA GLY A 38 -5.43 6.51 -13.25
C GLY A 38 -4.12 6.06 -12.62
N ALA A 39 -3.03 6.17 -13.38
CA ALA A 39 -1.68 6.02 -12.86
C ALA A 39 -0.72 7.02 -13.50
N TRP A 40 0.38 7.31 -12.81
CA TRP A 40 1.55 7.94 -13.42
C TRP A 40 2.55 6.85 -13.81
N VAL A 41 3.01 6.94 -15.06
CA VAL A 41 4.09 6.09 -15.56
C VAL A 41 5.31 6.97 -15.80
N ILE A 42 6.42 6.62 -15.13
CA ILE A 42 7.74 7.19 -15.35
C ILE A 42 8.54 6.11 -16.06
N SER A 43 8.96 6.39 -17.31
CA SER A 43 9.65 5.40 -18.13
C SER A 43 11.10 5.27 -17.71
N GLY A 44 11.57 4.03 -17.59
CA GLY A 44 12.97 3.64 -17.43
C GLY A 44 13.56 3.10 -18.73
N GLU A 45 14.75 2.51 -18.65
CA GLU A 45 15.49 2.03 -19.83
C GLU A 45 15.28 0.54 -20.13
N GLY A 46 14.64 -0.21 -19.21
CA GLY A 46 14.56 -1.67 -19.29
C GLY A 46 13.14 -2.23 -19.28
N GLU A 47 13.05 -3.54 -19.07
CA GLU A 47 11.80 -4.32 -19.00
C GLU A 47 11.41 -4.64 -17.55
N THR A 48 12.07 -4.00 -16.58
CA THR A 48 11.79 -4.14 -15.15
C THR A 48 10.88 -3.00 -14.68
N TRP A 49 9.81 -3.36 -13.97
CA TRP A 49 8.79 -2.42 -13.51
C TRP A 49 8.65 -2.45 -12.00
N MET A 50 8.49 -1.26 -11.41
CA MET A 50 8.06 -1.07 -10.03
C MET A 50 6.63 -0.51 -10.02
N VAL A 51 5.69 -1.30 -9.51
CA VAL A 51 4.30 -0.85 -9.29
C VAL A 51 4.17 -0.35 -7.85
N CYS A 52 3.84 0.94 -7.69
CA CYS A 52 3.82 1.60 -6.39
C CYS A 52 2.40 1.79 -5.88
N VAL A 53 2.15 1.32 -4.65
CA VAL A 53 0.84 1.33 -3.97
C VAL A 53 0.95 2.14 -2.70
N HIS A 54 0.22 3.25 -2.63
CA HIS A 54 0.25 4.18 -1.50
C HIS A 54 -0.58 3.71 -0.29
N GLY A 55 -0.41 4.40 0.84
CA GLY A 55 -1.07 4.10 2.09
C GLY A 55 -2.48 4.68 2.23
N HIS A 56 -3.09 4.42 3.40
CA HIS A 56 -4.44 4.90 3.76
C HIS A 56 -4.46 6.43 3.87
N ARG A 57 -5.51 7.06 3.32
CA ARG A 57 -5.67 8.52 3.27
C ARG A 57 -4.55 9.26 2.56
N SER A 58 -3.78 8.56 1.76
CA SER A 58 -2.72 9.09 0.92
C SER A 58 -3.17 9.13 -0.55
N ASN A 59 -2.24 9.21 -1.45
CA ASN A 59 -2.43 9.09 -2.89
C ASN A 59 -1.09 8.77 -3.58
N ARG A 60 -1.09 8.53 -4.88
CA ARG A 60 0.10 8.15 -5.68
C ARG A 60 1.33 9.08 -5.53
N ARG A 61 1.16 10.35 -5.06
CA ARG A 61 2.29 11.27 -4.78
C ARG A 61 3.20 10.80 -3.67
N GLU A 62 2.70 9.98 -2.75
CA GLU A 62 3.47 9.43 -1.65
C GLU A 62 4.68 8.63 -2.13
N SER A 63 4.50 7.87 -3.22
CA SER A 63 5.55 7.03 -3.80
C SER A 63 6.63 7.84 -4.53
N LEU A 64 6.41 9.13 -4.82
CA LEU A 64 7.40 9.98 -5.48
C LEU A 64 8.72 10.10 -4.71
N ARG A 65 8.71 9.88 -3.39
CA ARG A 65 9.92 9.87 -2.56
C ARG A 65 10.93 8.78 -2.96
N PHE A 66 10.45 7.70 -3.59
CA PHE A 66 11.30 6.60 -4.08
C PHE A 66 11.66 6.74 -5.55
N SER A 67 10.92 7.55 -6.30
CA SER A 67 11.05 7.63 -7.76
C SER A 67 12.45 8.02 -8.24
N PRO A 68 13.21 8.93 -7.58
CA PRO A 68 14.58 9.22 -7.99
C PRO A 68 15.52 8.01 -7.85
N LEU A 69 15.32 7.18 -6.83
CA LEU A 69 16.08 5.94 -6.66
C LEU A 69 15.76 4.95 -7.79
N PHE A 70 14.48 4.73 -8.07
CA PHE A 70 14.06 3.82 -9.13
C PHE A 70 14.49 4.29 -10.53
N GLU A 71 14.49 5.60 -10.75
CA GLU A 71 15.00 6.20 -11.98
C GLU A 71 16.50 5.95 -12.13
N SER A 72 17.30 6.15 -11.07
CA SER A 72 18.74 5.85 -11.10
C SER A 72 19.07 4.39 -11.32
N MET A 73 18.12 3.46 -11.07
CA MET A 73 18.21 2.03 -11.36
C MET A 73 17.69 1.66 -12.75
N GLY A 74 17.22 2.64 -13.55
CA GLY A 74 16.64 2.41 -14.87
C GLY A 74 15.27 1.71 -14.87
N LEU A 75 14.54 1.73 -13.74
CA LEU A 75 13.25 1.04 -13.62
C LEU A 75 12.10 1.85 -14.22
N ASN A 76 11.22 1.18 -14.95
CA ASN A 76 9.90 1.72 -15.23
C ASN A 76 9.09 1.76 -13.94
N GLN A 77 8.33 2.84 -13.72
CA GLN A 77 7.56 3.02 -12.51
C GLN A 77 6.09 3.25 -12.86
N MET A 78 5.19 2.60 -12.14
CA MET A 78 3.75 2.84 -12.24
C MET A 78 3.20 3.19 -10.86
N LEU A 79 2.86 4.46 -10.64
CA LEU A 79 2.30 4.96 -9.39
C LEU A 79 0.79 4.98 -9.53
N ILE A 80 0.10 4.02 -8.91
CA ILE A 80 -1.32 3.78 -9.15
C ILE A 80 -2.24 4.58 -8.23
N LYS A 81 -3.45 4.86 -8.73
CA LYS A 81 -4.65 5.03 -7.93
C LYS A 81 -5.39 3.69 -7.83
N TYR A 82 -6.17 3.53 -6.80
CA TYR A 82 -7.07 2.39 -6.64
C TYR A 82 -8.47 2.88 -6.24
N ARG A 83 -9.44 1.97 -6.12
CA ARG A 83 -10.83 2.29 -5.74
C ARG A 83 -10.89 3.17 -4.50
N ASN A 84 -11.88 4.05 -4.46
CA ASN A 84 -12.15 4.99 -3.37
C ASN A 84 -11.11 6.13 -3.21
N ASP A 85 -10.09 6.20 -4.07
CA ASP A 85 -9.27 7.40 -4.19
C ASP A 85 -10.05 8.55 -4.84
N VAL A 86 -9.56 9.78 -4.67
CA VAL A 86 -10.13 10.94 -5.36
C VAL A 86 -10.06 10.74 -6.88
N ASP A 87 -11.19 10.94 -7.56
CA ASP A 87 -11.37 10.72 -9.01
C ASP A 87 -11.16 9.26 -9.47
N SER A 88 -11.37 8.31 -8.57
CA SER A 88 -11.40 6.88 -8.87
C SER A 88 -12.81 6.30 -8.72
N PRO A 89 -13.11 5.16 -9.36
CA PRO A 89 -14.34 4.44 -9.13
C PRO A 89 -14.57 4.13 -7.64
N VAL A 90 -15.82 4.28 -7.20
CA VAL A 90 -16.21 4.08 -5.82
C VAL A 90 -16.79 2.68 -5.64
N ASP A 91 -16.25 1.92 -4.71
CA ASP A 91 -16.82 0.65 -4.24
C ASP A 91 -17.96 0.92 -3.23
N ARG A 92 -18.75 -0.12 -2.94
CA ARG A 92 -19.87 0.00 -1.99
C ARG A 92 -19.42 0.60 -0.67
N GLY A 93 -20.01 1.75 -0.32
CA GLY A 93 -19.74 2.48 0.91
C GLY A 93 -18.55 3.45 0.86
N GLY A 94 -17.71 3.43 -0.19
CA GLY A 94 -16.58 4.36 -0.33
C GLY A 94 -15.46 4.17 0.70
N TYR A 95 -15.38 3.01 1.33
CA TYR A 95 -14.38 2.72 2.37
C TYR A 95 -13.20 1.94 1.82
N HIS A 96 -12.01 2.28 2.27
CA HIS A 96 -10.82 1.44 2.06
C HIS A 96 -10.90 0.19 2.96
N MET A 97 -10.71 -0.97 2.34
CA MET A 97 -10.87 -2.29 2.98
C MET A 97 -9.54 -2.97 3.30
N PHE A 98 -8.44 -2.19 3.35
CA PHE A 98 -7.09 -2.66 3.71
C PHE A 98 -6.62 -3.90 2.94
N GLY A 99 -6.85 -3.89 1.64
CA GLY A 99 -6.44 -4.93 0.72
C GLY A 99 -7.56 -5.90 0.31
N LEU A 100 -8.64 -6.04 1.09
CA LEU A 100 -9.69 -7.05 0.79
C LEU A 100 -10.35 -6.85 -0.58
N THR A 101 -10.43 -5.63 -1.06
CA THR A 101 -11.02 -5.32 -2.38
C THR A 101 -10.01 -4.66 -3.31
N GLU A 102 -9.11 -3.82 -2.79
CA GLU A 102 -8.15 -3.02 -3.55
C GLU A 102 -7.09 -3.87 -4.30
N TRP A 103 -6.83 -5.11 -3.85
CA TRP A 103 -5.90 -6.00 -4.53
C TRP A 103 -6.29 -6.28 -6.00
N ARG A 104 -7.58 -6.20 -6.34
CA ARG A 104 -8.05 -6.36 -7.72
C ARG A 104 -7.64 -5.19 -8.62
N ASP A 105 -7.52 -4.00 -8.05
CA ASP A 105 -7.02 -2.83 -8.75
C ASP A 105 -5.51 -2.92 -8.99
N LEU A 106 -4.79 -3.48 -8.02
CA LEU A 106 -3.37 -3.82 -8.19
C LEU A 106 -3.19 -4.93 -9.24
N GLU A 107 -4.07 -5.95 -9.26
CA GLU A 107 -4.05 -6.99 -10.30
C GLU A 107 -4.25 -6.39 -11.69
N ALA A 108 -5.16 -5.43 -11.84
CA ALA A 108 -5.36 -4.72 -13.10
C ALA A 108 -4.12 -3.89 -13.49
N ALA A 109 -3.43 -3.28 -12.53
CA ALA A 109 -2.18 -2.56 -12.78
C ALA A 109 -1.04 -3.52 -13.19
N VAL A 110 -0.93 -4.68 -12.54
CA VAL A 110 0.04 -5.72 -12.93
C VAL A 110 -0.27 -6.23 -14.34
N ALA A 111 -1.53 -6.50 -14.67
CA ALA A 111 -1.94 -6.87 -16.03
C ALA A 111 -1.57 -5.78 -17.06
N TYR A 112 -1.74 -4.50 -16.69
CA TYR A 112 -1.35 -3.39 -17.56
C TYR A 112 0.15 -3.41 -17.84
N VAL A 113 1.03 -3.53 -16.84
CA VAL A 113 2.48 -3.51 -17.06
C VAL A 113 2.96 -4.75 -17.81
N ILE A 114 2.34 -5.92 -17.62
CA ILE A 114 2.58 -7.12 -18.44
C ILE A 114 2.31 -6.81 -19.93
N ASN A 115 1.17 -6.16 -20.23
CA ASN A 115 0.82 -5.77 -21.59
C ASN A 115 1.76 -4.68 -22.17
N GLN A 116 2.47 -3.94 -21.32
CA GLN A 116 3.54 -3.03 -21.75
C GLN A 116 4.89 -3.74 -21.96
N GLY A 117 4.95 -5.06 -21.84
CA GLY A 117 6.17 -5.85 -22.06
C GLY A 117 7.05 -6.03 -20.82
N ALA A 118 6.50 -5.83 -19.63
CA ALA A 118 7.24 -6.10 -18.38
C ALA A 118 7.68 -7.56 -18.31
N LYS A 119 8.97 -7.78 -18.09
CA LYS A 119 9.54 -9.13 -17.81
C LYS A 119 9.78 -9.36 -16.33
N ASN A 120 10.15 -8.30 -15.61
CA ASN A 120 10.33 -8.35 -14.17
C ASN A 120 9.42 -7.31 -13.52
N ILE A 121 8.61 -7.74 -12.57
CA ILE A 121 7.66 -6.88 -11.88
C ILE A 121 7.94 -6.94 -10.39
N PHE A 122 8.15 -5.79 -9.79
CA PHE A 122 8.23 -5.60 -8.35
C PHE A 122 7.08 -4.70 -7.89
N ILE A 123 6.65 -4.90 -6.64
CA ILE A 123 5.60 -4.07 -6.02
C ILE A 123 6.21 -3.36 -4.82
N LEU A 124 6.02 -2.04 -4.73
CA LEU A 124 6.25 -1.26 -3.52
C LEU A 124 4.91 -0.98 -2.86
N GLY A 125 4.71 -1.45 -1.63
CA GLY A 125 3.53 -1.17 -0.82
C GLY A 125 3.89 -0.43 0.46
N HIS A 126 3.38 0.81 0.63
CA HIS A 126 3.51 1.56 1.87
C HIS A 126 2.26 1.40 2.74
N SER A 127 2.42 1.13 4.03
CA SER A 127 1.34 1.08 5.02
C SER A 127 0.18 0.15 4.55
N MET A 128 -1.03 0.67 4.31
CA MET A 128 -2.14 -0.06 3.70
C MET A 128 -1.80 -0.61 2.31
N GLY A 129 -0.96 0.08 1.53
CA GLY A 129 -0.47 -0.43 0.25
C GLY A 129 0.30 -1.75 0.39
N GLY A 130 0.98 -1.96 1.52
CA GLY A 130 1.57 -3.25 1.88
C GLY A 130 0.53 -4.35 2.09
N SER A 131 -0.58 -4.04 2.77
CA SER A 131 -1.71 -4.97 2.91
C SER A 131 -2.32 -5.33 1.55
N ILE A 132 -2.45 -4.35 0.65
CA ILE A 132 -2.95 -4.55 -0.72
C ILE A 132 -2.01 -5.49 -1.50
N ALA A 133 -0.70 -5.26 -1.41
CA ALA A 133 0.30 -6.11 -2.07
C ALA A 133 0.28 -7.55 -1.53
N LEU A 134 0.18 -7.74 -0.22
CA LEU A 134 0.09 -9.06 0.39
C LEU A 134 -1.19 -9.79 0.00
N GLN A 135 -2.33 -9.09 -0.02
CA GLN A 135 -3.59 -9.68 -0.46
C GLN A 135 -3.55 -10.08 -1.94
N PHE A 136 -2.88 -9.27 -2.79
CA PHE A 136 -2.64 -9.63 -4.18
C PHE A 136 -1.85 -10.94 -4.28
N ILE A 137 -0.75 -11.10 -3.57
CA ILE A 137 0.05 -12.34 -3.59
C ILE A 137 -0.75 -13.55 -3.11
N LEU A 138 -1.61 -13.37 -2.12
CA LEU A 138 -2.43 -14.45 -1.58
C LEU A 138 -3.59 -14.85 -2.50
N LYS A 139 -4.10 -13.93 -3.33
CA LYS A 139 -5.37 -14.12 -4.06
C LYS A 139 -5.26 -14.10 -5.59
N SER A 140 -4.32 -13.32 -6.14
CA SER A 140 -4.24 -13.08 -7.58
C SER A 140 -3.70 -14.28 -8.36
N ASN A 141 -4.28 -14.52 -9.52
CA ASN A 141 -3.74 -15.47 -10.49
C ASN A 141 -2.47 -14.94 -11.20
N LEU A 142 -2.21 -13.62 -11.11
CA LEU A 142 -1.03 -12.98 -11.69
C LEU A 142 0.16 -12.92 -10.71
N ARG A 143 0.02 -13.47 -9.50
CA ARG A 143 1.08 -13.43 -8.48
C ARG A 143 2.42 -14.01 -8.96
N SER A 144 2.41 -15.01 -9.84
CA SER A 144 3.62 -15.63 -10.39
C SER A 144 4.43 -14.72 -11.31
N HIS A 145 3.87 -13.61 -11.77
CA HIS A 145 4.56 -12.59 -12.56
C HIS A 145 5.33 -11.58 -11.69
N VAL A 146 5.11 -11.60 -10.35
CA VAL A 146 5.76 -10.67 -9.42
C VAL A 146 7.03 -11.32 -8.85
N ASN A 147 8.18 -10.71 -9.11
CA ASN A 147 9.50 -11.19 -8.73
C ASN A 147 9.88 -10.85 -7.29
N GLY A 148 9.23 -9.85 -6.69
CA GLY A 148 9.48 -9.46 -5.30
C GLY A 148 8.61 -8.29 -4.86
N ILE A 149 8.54 -8.10 -3.55
CA ILE A 149 7.78 -7.01 -2.93
C ILE A 149 8.66 -6.22 -1.97
N VAL A 150 8.54 -4.91 -2.02
CA VAL A 150 9.08 -4.00 -1.01
C VAL A 150 7.91 -3.56 -0.12
N LEU A 151 7.97 -3.90 1.16
CA LEU A 151 6.99 -3.50 2.16
C LEU A 151 7.60 -2.43 3.06
N GLU A 152 7.05 -1.23 3.02
CA GLU A 152 7.47 -0.13 3.89
C GLU A 152 6.38 0.16 4.92
N SER A 153 6.71 -0.02 6.20
CA SER A 153 5.81 0.16 7.35
C SER A 153 4.42 -0.49 7.14
N PRO A 154 4.33 -1.76 6.69
CA PRO A 154 3.08 -2.36 6.24
C PRO A 154 2.08 -2.54 7.38
N ALA A 155 0.79 -2.30 7.11
CA ALA A 155 -0.29 -2.60 8.04
C ALA A 155 -0.61 -4.10 7.98
N LEU A 156 0.05 -4.91 8.81
CA LEU A 156 0.01 -6.38 8.76
C LEU A 156 -1.13 -7.01 9.57
N ASP A 157 -1.55 -6.37 10.65
CA ASP A 157 -2.73 -6.74 11.44
C ASP A 157 -3.51 -5.49 11.82
N LEU A 158 -4.58 -5.22 11.10
CA LEU A 158 -5.44 -4.05 11.35
C LEU A 158 -6.11 -4.11 12.73
N ASN A 159 -6.47 -5.31 13.18
CA ASN A 159 -7.07 -5.52 14.50
C ASN A 159 -6.08 -5.15 15.62
N GLY A 160 -4.83 -5.55 15.49
CA GLY A 160 -3.73 -5.19 16.40
C GLY A 160 -3.46 -3.68 16.40
N ILE A 161 -3.41 -3.03 15.24
CA ILE A 161 -3.22 -1.57 15.11
C ILE A 161 -4.32 -0.82 15.87
N ILE A 162 -5.59 -1.15 15.64
CA ILE A 162 -6.73 -0.51 16.31
C ILE A 162 -6.66 -0.73 17.82
N THR A 163 -6.32 -1.95 18.25
CA THR A 163 -6.21 -2.28 19.67
C THR A 163 -5.07 -1.51 20.35
N ALA A 164 -3.91 -1.41 19.71
CA ALA A 164 -2.78 -0.63 20.21
C ALA A 164 -3.13 0.86 20.35
N LYS A 165 -3.77 1.43 19.34
CA LYS A 165 -4.24 2.83 19.38
C LYS A 165 -5.28 3.07 20.49
N ALA A 166 -6.21 2.15 20.68
CA ALA A 166 -7.22 2.25 21.73
C ALA A 166 -6.61 2.17 23.15
N LYS A 167 -5.57 1.36 23.34
CA LYS A 167 -4.82 1.28 24.61
C LYS A 167 -4.07 2.56 24.95
N ALA A 168 -3.65 3.34 23.95
CA ALA A 168 -2.94 4.60 24.15
C ALA A 168 -3.88 5.77 24.56
N LEU A 169 -5.19 5.58 24.51
CA LEU A 169 -6.15 6.59 24.91
C LEU A 169 -6.38 6.59 26.43
N PRO A 170 -6.63 7.76 27.06
CA PRO A 170 -6.73 7.89 28.52
C PRO A 170 -8.01 7.25 29.12
N PHE A 171 -8.95 6.83 28.29
CA PHE A 171 -10.22 6.22 28.71
C PHE A 171 -10.23 4.73 28.32
N PRO A 172 -10.91 3.83 29.06
CA PRO A 172 -10.92 2.39 28.78
C PRO A 172 -11.76 2.03 27.54
N ILE A 173 -11.41 2.63 26.39
CA ILE A 173 -12.08 2.41 25.08
C ILE A 173 -11.94 0.96 24.62
N THR A 174 -10.93 0.25 25.11
CA THR A 174 -10.70 -1.16 24.79
C THR A 174 -11.90 -2.06 25.11
N THR A 175 -12.69 -1.73 26.15
CA THR A 175 -13.92 -2.46 26.52
C THR A 175 -15.03 -2.29 25.48
N LEU A 176 -15.00 -1.21 24.72
CA LEU A 176 -15.99 -0.89 23.67
C LEU A 176 -15.58 -1.45 22.30
N LEU A 177 -14.33 -1.90 22.13
CA LEU A 177 -13.86 -2.42 20.86
C LEU A 177 -14.66 -3.64 20.35
N PRO A 178 -14.98 -4.67 21.16
CA PRO A 178 -15.72 -5.83 20.65
C PRO A 178 -17.08 -5.47 20.05
N PRO A 179 -17.98 -4.71 20.71
CA PRO A 179 -19.26 -4.33 20.10
C PRO A 179 -19.08 -3.41 18.88
N ILE A 180 -18.12 -2.47 18.89
CA ILE A 180 -17.82 -1.61 17.74
C ILE A 180 -17.35 -2.46 16.54
N LYS A 181 -16.41 -3.39 16.74
CA LYS A 181 -15.93 -4.29 15.68
C LYS A 181 -17.06 -5.13 15.12
N LYS A 182 -17.94 -5.66 15.96
CA LYS A 182 -19.10 -6.43 15.51
C LYS A 182 -20.06 -5.57 14.67
N MET A 183 -20.26 -4.31 15.04
CA MET A 183 -21.06 -3.36 14.27
C MET A 183 -20.42 -3.06 12.91
N VAL A 184 -19.12 -2.75 12.88
CA VAL A 184 -18.36 -2.49 11.64
C VAL A 184 -18.40 -3.71 10.73
N SER A 185 -18.16 -4.92 11.27
CA SER A 185 -18.25 -6.16 10.49
C SER A 185 -19.58 -6.30 9.77
N LYS A 186 -20.69 -5.96 10.43
CA LYS A 186 -22.03 -6.02 9.83
C LYS A 186 -22.25 -4.91 8.79
N LEU A 187 -21.76 -3.70 9.08
CA LEU A 187 -21.98 -2.53 8.23
C LEU A 187 -21.30 -2.65 6.86
N VAL A 188 -20.06 -3.11 6.86
CA VAL A 188 -19.22 -3.18 5.65
C VAL A 188 -18.88 -4.61 5.23
N ASN A 189 -19.55 -5.63 5.81
CA ASN A 189 -19.31 -7.05 5.57
C ASN A 189 -17.83 -7.43 5.71
N LEU A 190 -17.22 -7.01 6.83
CA LEU A 190 -15.80 -7.19 7.12
C LEU A 190 -15.55 -8.40 8.03
N ASN A 191 -14.68 -9.30 7.61
CA ASN A 191 -14.11 -10.32 8.46
C ASN A 191 -12.69 -9.90 8.90
N TRP A 192 -12.53 -9.58 10.18
CA TRP A 192 -11.26 -9.09 10.75
C TRP A 192 -10.09 -10.06 10.61
N SER A 193 -10.35 -11.37 10.60
CA SER A 193 -9.30 -12.38 10.43
C SER A 193 -8.68 -12.36 9.03
N GLU A 194 -9.40 -11.84 8.04
CA GLU A 194 -8.85 -11.68 6.69
C GLU A 194 -7.80 -10.58 6.60
N LEU A 195 -7.79 -9.64 7.57
CA LEU A 195 -6.85 -8.53 7.69
C LEU A 195 -5.67 -8.82 8.64
N ASP A 196 -5.47 -10.07 8.99
CA ASP A 196 -4.30 -10.57 9.71
C ASP A 196 -3.37 -11.28 8.71
N TYR A 197 -2.42 -10.52 8.18
CA TYR A 197 -1.40 -11.03 7.24
C TYR A 197 -0.24 -11.71 7.97
N ILE A 198 -0.08 -11.48 9.28
CA ILE A 198 0.95 -12.15 10.10
C ILE A 198 0.65 -13.65 10.15
N SER A 199 -0.61 -14.01 10.43
CA SER A 199 -1.02 -15.42 10.48
C SER A 199 -0.87 -16.16 9.14
N LYS A 200 -0.84 -15.45 8.03
CA LYS A 200 -0.72 -15.98 6.67
C LYS A 200 0.70 -15.85 6.09
N ALA A 201 1.64 -15.33 6.86
CA ALA A 201 2.99 -15.04 6.38
C ALA A 201 3.70 -16.28 5.82
N SER A 202 3.47 -17.48 6.40
CA SER A 202 4.03 -18.73 5.93
C SER A 202 3.53 -19.21 4.56
N GLU A 203 2.43 -18.64 4.06
CA GLU A 203 1.86 -18.95 2.74
C GLU A 203 2.49 -18.12 1.61
N ILE A 204 3.33 -17.13 1.93
CA ILE A 204 3.88 -16.18 0.99
C ILE A 204 5.24 -16.67 0.48
N GLU A 205 5.28 -17.06 -0.78
CA GLU A 205 6.49 -17.56 -1.45
C GLU A 205 7.28 -16.46 -2.18
N THR A 206 6.65 -15.30 -2.43
CA THR A 206 7.30 -14.18 -3.11
C THR A 206 8.35 -13.53 -2.21
N PRO A 207 9.59 -13.27 -2.71
CA PRO A 207 10.63 -12.59 -1.95
C PRO A 207 10.18 -11.22 -1.43
N ILE A 208 10.47 -10.92 -0.16
CA ILE A 208 10.09 -9.66 0.47
C ILE A 208 11.32 -8.93 1.03
N LEU A 209 11.46 -7.66 0.62
CA LEU A 209 12.25 -6.66 1.33
C LEU A 209 11.33 -5.92 2.29
N LEU A 210 11.56 -6.04 3.59
CA LEU A 210 10.76 -5.42 4.64
C LEU A 210 11.52 -4.23 5.24
N ILE A 211 10.87 -3.07 5.31
CA ILE A 211 11.43 -1.84 5.86
C ILE A 211 10.46 -1.31 6.90
N HIS A 212 10.93 -1.04 8.13
CA HIS A 212 10.08 -0.46 9.16
C HIS A 212 10.86 0.39 10.15
N SER A 213 10.30 1.53 10.53
CA SER A 213 10.91 2.39 11.53
C SER A 213 10.55 1.97 12.96
N THR A 214 11.55 1.99 13.86
CA THR A 214 11.35 1.73 15.29
C THR A 214 10.51 2.80 15.99
N LYS A 215 10.39 4.00 15.40
CA LYS A 215 9.61 5.13 15.93
C LYS A 215 8.26 5.32 15.24
N ASP A 216 7.82 4.34 14.48
CA ASP A 216 6.49 4.38 13.85
C ASP A 216 5.39 4.40 14.91
N GLN A 217 4.62 5.50 14.94
CA GLN A 217 3.49 5.70 15.86
C GLN A 217 2.14 5.30 15.23
N THR A 218 2.14 4.95 13.95
CA THR A 218 0.93 4.57 13.21
C THR A 218 0.74 3.07 13.18
N VAL A 219 1.77 2.34 12.75
CA VAL A 219 1.82 0.89 12.73
C VAL A 219 2.91 0.41 13.69
N PRO A 220 2.58 -0.38 14.72
CA PRO A 220 3.59 -0.89 15.63
C PRO A 220 4.65 -1.74 14.90
N VAL A 221 5.93 -1.39 15.04
CA VAL A 221 7.06 -2.14 14.44
C VAL A 221 7.06 -3.62 14.83
N ALA A 222 6.51 -3.94 16.01
CA ALA A 222 6.34 -5.32 16.47
C ALA A 222 5.56 -6.22 15.51
N GLN A 223 4.68 -5.66 14.67
CA GLN A 223 4.00 -6.44 13.62
C GLN A 223 4.98 -6.93 12.56
N SER A 224 5.88 -6.05 12.12
CA SER A 224 6.94 -6.41 11.16
C SER A 224 7.96 -7.36 11.79
N ASP A 225 8.30 -7.18 13.08
CA ASP A 225 9.16 -8.11 13.81
C ASP A 225 8.56 -9.53 13.84
N GLN A 226 7.25 -9.66 14.11
CA GLN A 226 6.54 -10.94 14.08
C GLN A 226 6.47 -11.54 12.68
N PHE A 227 6.12 -10.73 11.69
CA PHE A 227 6.01 -11.14 10.30
C PHE A 227 7.36 -11.64 9.76
N ALA A 228 8.46 -10.93 10.03
CA ALA A 228 9.80 -11.29 9.62
C ALA A 228 10.27 -12.65 10.17
N ASN A 229 9.79 -13.03 11.35
CA ASN A 229 10.11 -14.32 11.96
C ASN A 229 9.37 -15.52 11.33
N ILE A 230 8.30 -15.28 10.57
CA ILE A 230 7.41 -16.31 10.03
C ILE A 230 7.60 -16.48 8.52
N ILE A 231 7.82 -15.38 7.81
CA ILE A 231 7.87 -15.39 6.35
C ILE A 231 9.06 -16.22 5.83
N PRO A 232 8.84 -17.19 4.89
CA PRO A 232 9.89 -18.11 4.45
C PRO A 232 10.91 -17.45 3.49
N HIS A 233 10.48 -16.46 2.71
CA HIS A 233 11.29 -15.81 1.68
C HIS A 233 11.56 -14.33 1.99
N LEU A 234 12.02 -14.07 3.23
CA LEU A 234 12.50 -12.75 3.62
C LEU A 234 13.86 -12.52 2.97
N TYR A 235 13.90 -11.54 2.03
CA TYR A 235 15.16 -11.14 1.41
C TYR A 235 16.03 -10.36 2.40
N GLU A 236 15.41 -9.34 3.04
CA GLU A 236 16.07 -8.53 4.07
C GLU A 236 15.01 -7.82 4.92
N TYR A 237 15.33 -7.57 6.20
CA TYR A 237 14.53 -6.71 7.08
C TYR A 237 15.37 -5.51 7.54
N LEU A 238 15.06 -4.34 6.99
CA LEU A 238 15.67 -3.06 7.36
C LEU A 238 14.86 -2.40 8.49
N ARG A 239 15.33 -2.54 9.70
CA ARG A 239 14.76 -1.92 10.89
C ARG A 239 15.43 -0.57 11.13
N LEU A 240 14.75 0.52 10.73
CA LEU A 240 15.32 1.87 10.71
C LEU A 240 15.17 2.57 12.06
N GLU A 241 16.24 3.18 12.54
CA GLU A 241 16.21 4.00 13.73
C GLU A 241 15.76 5.43 13.39
N GLY A 242 14.69 5.92 14.05
CA GLY A 242 14.42 7.35 14.14
C GLY A 242 13.53 7.99 13.08
N ALA A 243 13.07 7.28 12.05
CA ALA A 243 12.11 7.82 11.09
C ALA A 243 10.65 7.71 11.62
N PRO A 244 9.74 8.68 11.38
CA PRO A 244 8.32 8.50 11.58
C PRO A 244 7.71 7.54 10.53
N HIS A 245 6.41 7.28 10.65
CA HIS A 245 5.64 6.46 9.69
C HIS A 245 5.63 7.07 8.29
#